data_85d023a2aced42360c090836a88c023d
#
_entry.id   85d023a2aced42360c090836a88c023d
#
_cell.length_a   1.000
_cell.length_b   1.000
_cell.length_c   1.000
_cell.angle_alpha   90.00
_cell.angle_beta   90.00
_cell.angle_gamma   90.00
#
_symmetry.space_group_name_H-M   'P 1'
#
loop_
_entity.id
_entity.type
_entity.pdbx_description
1 polymer ?
#
loop_
_entity_poly.entity_id
_entity_poly.type
_entity_poly.pdbx_seq_one_letter_code
_entity_poly.pdbx_strand_id
1 'polypeptide(L)'
;AAMQLINDHEYGNGTCLFTRDGEAARLFCDEIEVGMVGVNVPLPVPVAYHSFGGWKRSLFGDLHAYGPDGVRFYTKRKTITQRWPQRASHEASQFAFPSL
;
A
#
# COMPACT_ATOMS: atom_id res chain seq x y z
N ALA A 1 -6.02 19.20 -18.33
CA ALA A 1 -4.90 19.05 -19.27
C ALA A 1 -3.64 18.46 -18.58
N ALA A 2 -3.09 19.11 -17.53
CA ALA A 2 -1.87 18.63 -16.89
C ALA A 2 -2.00 17.24 -16.25
N MET A 3 -3.09 16.98 -15.52
CA MET A 3 -3.37 15.64 -14.95
C MET A 3 -3.46 14.57 -16.03
N GLN A 4 -4.14 14.86 -17.13
CA GLN A 4 -4.24 13.94 -18.25
C GLN A 4 -2.88 13.59 -18.84
N LEU A 5 -2.01 14.59 -19.02
CA LEU A 5 -0.65 14.39 -19.52
C LEU A 5 0.14 13.44 -18.61
N ILE A 6 0.02 13.58 -17.29
CA ILE A 6 0.70 12.73 -16.33
C ILE A 6 0.09 11.33 -16.34
N ASN A 7 -1.23 11.21 -16.34
CA ASN A 7 -1.91 9.92 -16.32
C ASN A 7 -1.69 9.11 -17.58
N ASP A 8 -1.56 9.74 -18.73
CA ASP A 8 -1.28 9.07 -20.01
C ASP A 8 0.20 8.66 -20.19
N HIS A 9 1.09 9.12 -19.31
CA HIS A 9 2.49 8.80 -19.40
C HIS A 9 2.77 7.35 -18.98
N GLU A 10 3.73 6.71 -19.63
CA GLU A 10 4.12 5.32 -19.34
C GLU A 10 4.80 5.13 -17.97
N TYR A 11 5.38 6.17 -17.40
CA TYR A 11 5.96 6.18 -16.08
C TYR A 11 5.09 6.95 -15.10
N GLY A 12 5.08 6.52 -13.83
CA GLY A 12 4.31 7.15 -12.77
C GLY A 12 5.07 7.15 -11.44
N ASN A 13 6.28 7.70 -11.41
CA ASN A 13 7.10 7.69 -10.20
C ASN A 13 6.60 8.71 -9.18
N GLY A 14 6.61 9.97 -9.51
CA GLY A 14 6.18 11.02 -8.59
C GLY A 14 5.87 12.34 -9.28
N THR A 15 5.07 13.14 -8.61
CA THR A 15 4.71 14.48 -9.07
C THR A 15 4.51 15.44 -7.91
N CYS A 16 4.58 16.73 -8.19
CA CYS A 16 4.33 17.78 -7.22
C CYS A 16 3.26 18.74 -7.71
N LEU A 17 2.42 19.18 -6.79
CA LEU A 17 1.43 20.22 -7.02
C LEU A 17 1.68 21.38 -6.06
N PHE A 18 1.70 22.61 -6.58
CA PHE A 18 1.79 23.81 -5.78
C PHE A 18 0.48 24.58 -5.89
N THR A 19 -0.27 24.69 -4.80
CA THR A 19 -1.56 25.35 -4.76
C THR A 19 -1.90 25.85 -3.36
N ARG A 20 -2.77 26.85 -3.27
CA ARG A 20 -3.39 27.28 -2.01
C ARG A 20 -4.82 26.74 -1.86
N ASP A 21 -5.32 26.07 -2.89
CA ASP A 21 -6.67 25.51 -2.92
C ASP A 21 -6.62 24.05 -2.45
N GLY A 22 -7.19 23.80 -1.27
CA GLY A 22 -7.23 22.47 -0.69
C GLY A 22 -8.15 21.49 -1.45
N GLU A 23 -9.20 21.99 -2.10
CA GLU A 23 -10.08 21.15 -2.92
C GLU A 23 -9.36 20.67 -4.18
N ALA A 24 -8.66 21.57 -4.86
CA ALA A 24 -7.85 21.24 -6.02
C ALA A 24 -6.72 20.26 -5.64
N ALA A 25 -6.10 20.44 -4.47
CA ALA A 25 -5.07 19.52 -3.99
C ALA A 25 -5.62 18.12 -3.74
N ARG A 26 -6.77 18.00 -3.10
CA ARG A 26 -7.42 16.71 -2.84
C ARG A 26 -7.81 16.00 -4.12
N LEU A 27 -8.48 16.71 -5.04
CA LEU A 27 -8.87 16.16 -6.33
C LEU A 27 -7.64 15.66 -7.12
N PHE A 28 -6.56 16.44 -7.11
CA PHE A 28 -5.33 16.05 -7.76
C PHE A 28 -4.74 14.76 -7.14
N CYS A 29 -4.67 14.68 -5.80
CA CYS A 29 -4.14 13.49 -5.13
C CYS A 29 -4.98 12.23 -5.39
N ASP A 30 -6.29 12.38 -5.52
CA ASP A 30 -7.19 11.24 -5.74
C ASP A 30 -7.14 10.71 -7.18
N GLU A 31 -6.93 11.59 -8.16
CA GLU A 31 -7.03 11.22 -9.57
C GLU A 31 -5.69 10.99 -10.27
N ILE A 32 -4.59 11.41 -9.69
CA ILE A 32 -3.28 11.29 -10.32
C ILE A 32 -2.70 9.87 -10.18
N GLU A 33 -2.25 9.30 -11.29
CA GLU A 33 -1.75 7.92 -11.36
C GLU A 33 -0.24 7.85 -11.22
N VAL A 34 0.26 8.18 -10.04
CA VAL A 34 1.68 8.09 -9.69
C VAL A 34 1.87 7.51 -8.29
N GLY A 35 3.06 7.00 -8.00
CA GLY A 35 3.36 6.38 -6.71
C GLY A 35 3.58 7.36 -5.57
N MET A 36 4.03 8.58 -5.86
CA MET A 36 4.31 9.61 -4.85
C MET A 36 3.73 10.94 -5.28
N VAL A 37 3.06 11.62 -4.38
CA VAL A 37 2.48 12.95 -4.63
C VAL A 37 2.96 13.91 -3.56
N GLY A 38 3.58 15.01 -3.98
CA GLY A 38 3.95 16.12 -3.11
C GLY A 38 3.01 17.31 -3.28
N VAL A 39 2.43 17.79 -2.19
CA VAL A 39 1.65 19.02 -2.21
C VAL A 39 2.43 20.11 -1.50
N ASN A 40 2.73 21.17 -2.24
CA ASN A 40 3.54 22.31 -1.76
C ASN A 40 4.94 21.94 -1.27
N VAL A 41 5.48 20.84 -1.76
CA VAL A 41 6.85 20.40 -1.53
C VAL A 41 7.54 20.13 -2.89
N PRO A 42 8.80 20.46 -3.04
CA PRO A 42 9.50 20.30 -4.32
C PRO A 42 9.91 18.85 -4.64
N LEU A 43 9.95 17.99 -3.63
CA LEU A 43 10.30 16.58 -3.78
C LEU A 43 9.24 15.72 -3.07
N PRO A 44 8.58 14.79 -3.79
CA PRO A 44 7.51 13.99 -3.21
C PRO A 44 7.98 12.79 -2.40
N VAL A 45 9.27 12.68 -2.10
CA VAL A 45 9.86 11.51 -1.43
C VAL A 45 9.56 11.56 0.07
N PRO A 46 8.90 10.54 0.65
CA PRO A 46 8.63 10.47 2.07
C PRO A 46 9.87 10.06 2.88
N VAL A 47 9.74 10.10 4.21
CA VAL A 47 10.76 9.52 5.10
C VAL A 47 10.83 7.99 4.98
N ALA A 48 11.98 7.42 5.33
CA ALA A 48 12.37 6.06 4.98
C ALA A 48 11.47 4.93 5.49
N TYR A 49 10.63 5.15 6.50
CA TYR A 49 9.70 4.11 6.99
C TYR A 49 8.39 4.06 6.21
N HIS A 50 8.15 5.00 5.32
CA HIS A 50 7.06 4.95 4.35
C HIS A 50 7.54 4.35 3.04
N SER A 51 6.65 3.68 2.36
CA SER A 51 6.92 3.18 1.02
C SER A 51 7.12 4.35 0.06
N PHE A 52 8.17 4.28 -0.74
CA PHE A 52 8.36 5.20 -1.86
C PHE A 52 8.70 4.43 -3.13
N GLY A 53 8.19 4.87 -4.22
CA GLY A 53 8.36 4.23 -5.51
C GLY A 53 7.17 4.52 -6.40
N GLY A 54 7.26 4.04 -7.62
CA GLY A 54 6.34 4.42 -8.66
C GLY A 54 5.24 3.42 -8.94
N TRP A 55 4.33 3.88 -9.76
CA TRP A 55 3.36 3.05 -10.45
C TRP A 55 3.80 2.82 -11.90
N LYS A 56 3.03 2.05 -12.62
CA LYS A 56 3.25 1.77 -14.05
C LYS A 56 4.67 1.21 -14.29
N ARG A 57 5.38 1.69 -15.28
CA ARG A 57 6.74 1.23 -15.60
C ARG A 57 7.83 1.78 -14.69
N SER A 58 7.48 2.61 -13.69
CA SER A 58 8.42 3.11 -12.69
C SER A 58 8.77 2.11 -11.60
N LEU A 59 8.04 1.00 -11.52
CA LEU A 59 8.29 -0.07 -10.55
C LEU A 59 7.97 -1.45 -11.17
N PHE A 60 8.75 -2.44 -10.82
CA PHE A 60 8.46 -3.84 -11.14
C PHE A 60 7.71 -4.49 -9.98
N GLY A 61 6.41 -4.72 -10.15
CA GLY A 61 5.52 -5.26 -9.12
C GLY A 61 4.85 -4.17 -8.28
N ASP A 62 4.16 -4.58 -7.21
CA ASP A 62 3.30 -3.70 -6.41
C ASP A 62 3.90 -3.31 -5.07
N LEU A 63 4.91 -4.03 -4.58
CA LEU A 63 5.51 -3.80 -3.27
C LEU A 63 6.84 -3.07 -3.39
N HIS A 64 7.04 -2.11 -2.51
CA HIS A 64 8.24 -1.28 -2.46
C HIS A 64 9.23 -1.81 -1.41
N ALA A 65 10.49 -1.36 -1.49
CA ALA A 65 11.58 -1.86 -0.65
C ALA A 65 11.52 -1.37 0.82
N TYR A 66 10.75 -0.34 1.10
CA TYR A 66 10.73 0.34 2.41
C TYR A 66 9.40 0.20 3.13
N GLY A 67 9.46 0.31 4.47
CA GLY A 67 8.30 0.19 5.34
C GLY A 67 7.76 -1.25 5.42
N PRO A 68 6.49 -1.43 5.80
CA PRO A 68 5.87 -2.76 5.89
C PRO A 68 5.87 -3.56 4.58
N ASP A 69 5.88 -2.88 3.45
CA ASP A 69 5.94 -3.53 2.14
C ASP A 69 7.26 -4.25 1.91
N GLY A 70 8.37 -3.75 2.44
CA GLY A 70 9.66 -4.41 2.37
C GLY A 70 9.66 -5.78 3.06
N VAL A 71 8.98 -5.89 4.19
CA VAL A 71 8.79 -7.17 4.89
C VAL A 71 7.90 -8.11 4.06
N ARG A 72 6.80 -7.60 3.55
CA ARG A 72 5.86 -8.38 2.72
C ARG A 72 6.50 -8.90 1.44
N PHE A 73 7.39 -8.13 0.86
CA PHE A 73 8.09 -8.49 -0.38
C PHE A 73 8.97 -9.74 -0.19
N TYR A 74 9.70 -9.82 0.94
CA TYR A 74 10.64 -10.90 1.21
C TYR A 74 10.04 -12.08 1.97
N THR A 75 8.77 -12.03 2.33
CA THR A 75 8.11 -13.06 3.14
C THR A 75 6.87 -13.61 2.44
N LYS A 76 6.45 -14.79 2.87
CA LYS A 76 5.17 -15.37 2.47
C LYS A 76 4.25 -15.45 3.67
N ARG A 77 2.99 -15.10 3.46
CA ARG A 77 1.98 -15.23 4.50
C ARG A 77 1.55 -16.68 4.62
N LYS A 78 1.45 -17.16 5.84
CA LYS A 78 0.91 -18.48 6.16
C LYS A 78 -0.19 -18.32 7.20
N THR A 79 -1.32 -18.93 6.97
CA THR A 79 -2.41 -19.00 7.95
C THR A 79 -2.37 -20.37 8.61
N ILE A 80 -2.38 -20.41 9.94
CA ILE A 80 -2.36 -21.64 10.72
C ILE A 80 -3.56 -21.59 11.66
N THR A 81 -4.40 -22.63 11.57
CA THR A 81 -5.49 -22.87 12.52
C THR A 81 -5.15 -24.12 13.31
N GLN A 82 -5.16 -23.99 14.64
CA GLN A 82 -4.77 -25.09 15.52
C GLN A 82 -5.81 -25.32 16.61
N ARG A 83 -5.95 -26.57 17.00
CA ARG A 83 -6.72 -26.97 18.16
C ARG A 83 -5.92 -28.05 18.91
N TRP A 84 -5.79 -27.86 20.20
CA TRP A 84 -5.11 -28.84 21.09
C TRP A 84 -6.14 -29.45 22.04
N PRO A 85 -6.78 -30.59 21.66
CA PRO A 85 -7.75 -31.24 22.53
C PRO A 85 -7.03 -31.83 23.74
N GLN A 86 -7.63 -31.65 24.92
CA GLN A 86 -7.16 -32.32 26.14
C GLN A 86 -7.64 -33.78 26.14
N ARG A 87 -6.77 -34.71 26.58
CA ARG A 87 -7.08 -36.17 26.59
C ARG A 87 -8.28 -36.54 27.44
N ALA A 88 -8.66 -35.70 28.39
CA ALA A 88 -9.79 -35.97 29.31
C ALA A 88 -11.16 -35.52 28.78
N SER A 89 -11.24 -34.78 27.71
CA SER A 89 -12.51 -34.33 27.12
C SER A 89 -12.93 -35.26 25.99
N HIS A 90 -13.64 -36.31 26.33
CA HIS A 90 -14.31 -37.17 25.35
C HIS A 90 -15.59 -36.57 24.79
N GLU A 91 -15.83 -35.27 24.99
CA GLU A 91 -17.10 -34.67 24.63
C GLU A 91 -17.09 -34.00 23.26
N ALA A 92 -18.16 -34.12 22.73
CA ALA A 92 -18.81 -33.97 21.42
C ALA A 92 -18.50 -32.76 20.56
N SER A 93 -17.67 -31.82 20.90
CA SER A 93 -17.44 -30.63 20.08
C SER A 93 -16.01 -30.52 19.52
N GLN A 94 -15.48 -31.62 19.07
CA GLN A 94 -14.11 -31.65 18.52
C GLN A 94 -13.88 -30.74 17.31
N PHE A 95 -14.94 -30.29 16.68
CA PHE A 95 -14.88 -29.44 15.47
C PHE A 95 -15.58 -28.09 15.65
N ALA A 96 -15.85 -27.64 16.87
CA ALA A 96 -16.40 -26.31 17.10
C ALA A 96 -15.29 -25.24 16.85
N PHE A 97 -15.57 -24.28 15.99
CA PHE A 97 -14.70 -23.13 15.82
C PHE A 97 -14.84 -22.17 17.00
N PRO A 98 -13.75 -21.56 17.47
CA PRO A 98 -13.85 -20.54 18.50
C PRO A 98 -14.69 -19.37 17.99
N SER A 99 -15.68 -18.97 18.79
CA SER A 99 -16.44 -17.75 18.54
C SER A 99 -15.64 -16.54 19.00
N LEU A 100 -15.66 -15.51 18.21
CA LEU A 100 -15.06 -14.22 18.54
C LEU A 100 -15.85 -13.50 19.64
#